data_3a8cb37523f5285470ff539c89f4bfd6
#
_entry.id   3a8cb37523f5285470ff539c89f4bfd6
#
_cell.length_a   1.000
_cell.length_b   1.000
_cell.length_c   1.000
_cell.angle_alpha   90.00
_cell.angle_beta   90.00
_cell.angle_gamma   90.00
#
_symmetry.space_group_name_H-M   'P 1'
#
loop_
_entity.id
_entity.type
_entity.pdbx_description
1 polymer ?
#
loop_
_entity_poly.entity_id
_entity_poly.type
_entity_poly.pdbx_seq_one_letter_code
_entity_poly.pdbx_strand_id
1 'polypeptide(L)'
;MAAVDADQAQLLRLLAKVAQQDRRAFETLYRQVSGRMFGLCLKLAGQQELAEEALQDAFVRIWHHAGEYHQERGAPLSWMLSIARYRTLDLIRARKVRQGRGDADLDGLADDGPGPMDRSLMMSGASALSGCLEELSESQRDSILLSYYRCLTHEELAVAMATPIGTVKSWIRRGLMALKRCLER
;
A
#
# COMPACT_ATOMS: atom_id res chain seq x y z
N MET A 1 -6.07 -3.89 21.60
CA MET A 1 -5.20 -4.99 21.18
C MET A 1 -6.00 -6.23 20.81
N ALA A 2 -6.79 -6.83 21.68
CA ALA A 2 -7.57 -8.07 21.39
C ALA A 2 -8.53 -8.01 20.18
N ALA A 3 -9.16 -6.89 19.87
CA ALA A 3 -10.08 -6.77 18.74
C ALA A 3 -9.35 -6.74 17.37
N VAL A 4 -8.15 -6.17 17.30
CA VAL A 4 -7.31 -6.14 16.09
C VAL A 4 -6.78 -7.54 15.78
N ASP A 5 -6.40 -8.30 16.81
CA ASP A 5 -5.93 -9.68 16.67
C ASP A 5 -7.04 -10.61 16.19
N ALA A 6 -8.29 -10.39 16.65
CA ALA A 6 -9.46 -11.16 16.22
C ALA A 6 -9.81 -10.90 14.74
N ASP A 7 -9.76 -9.64 14.29
CA ASP A 7 -10.00 -9.26 12.88
C ASP A 7 -8.93 -9.87 11.97
N GLN A 8 -7.65 -9.81 12.37
CA GLN A 8 -6.56 -10.44 11.63
C GLN A 8 -6.69 -11.96 11.52
N ALA A 9 -7.02 -12.62 12.62
CA ALA A 9 -7.21 -14.08 12.64
C ALA A 9 -8.39 -14.51 11.75
N GLN A 10 -9.44 -13.70 11.68
CA GLN A 10 -10.58 -13.95 10.78
C GLN A 10 -10.18 -13.78 9.31
N LEU A 11 -9.47 -12.71 8.96
CA LEU A 11 -8.99 -12.47 7.60
C LEU A 11 -8.04 -13.58 7.13
N LEU A 12 -7.17 -14.10 8.01
CA LEU A 12 -6.30 -15.23 7.72
C LEU A 12 -7.10 -16.48 7.34
N ARG A 13 -8.14 -16.81 8.13
CA ARG A 13 -9.01 -17.97 7.86
C ARG A 13 -9.76 -17.81 6.53
N LEU A 14 -10.23 -16.60 6.23
CA LEU A 14 -10.91 -16.32 4.97
C LEU A 14 -9.96 -16.45 3.78
N LEU A 15 -8.74 -15.88 3.85
CA LEU A 15 -7.75 -16.02 2.79
C LEU A 15 -7.36 -17.47 2.53
N ALA A 16 -7.19 -18.28 3.57
CA ALA A 16 -6.90 -19.71 3.42
C ALA A 16 -8.01 -20.46 2.66
N LYS A 17 -9.28 -20.11 2.89
CA LYS A 17 -10.43 -20.66 2.15
C LYS A 17 -10.50 -20.10 0.71
N VAL A 18 -10.21 -18.82 0.52
CA VAL A 18 -10.14 -18.22 -0.83
C VAL A 18 -9.05 -18.87 -1.66
N ALA A 19 -7.92 -19.22 -1.07
CA ALA A 19 -6.87 -20.01 -1.72
C ALA A 19 -7.36 -21.41 -2.21
N GLN A 20 -8.40 -21.95 -1.56
CA GLN A 20 -9.10 -23.17 -1.96
C GLN A 20 -10.28 -22.90 -2.90
N GLN A 21 -10.38 -21.69 -3.47
CA GLN A 21 -11.44 -21.27 -4.39
C GLN A 21 -12.87 -21.28 -3.77
N ASP A 22 -12.98 -21.06 -2.45
CA ASP A 22 -14.27 -20.94 -1.76
C ASP A 22 -14.92 -19.58 -2.03
N ARG A 23 -15.94 -19.56 -2.87
CA ARG A 23 -16.68 -18.34 -3.25
C ARG A 23 -17.39 -17.67 -2.07
N ARG A 24 -17.89 -18.43 -1.09
CA ARG A 24 -18.57 -17.86 0.08
C ARG A 24 -17.56 -17.15 1.00
N ALA A 25 -16.39 -17.73 1.14
CA ALA A 25 -15.30 -17.08 1.88
C ALA A 25 -14.85 -15.80 1.19
N PHE A 26 -14.76 -15.80 -0.16
CA PHE A 26 -14.42 -14.62 -0.94
C PHE A 26 -15.46 -13.50 -0.81
N GLU A 27 -16.74 -13.82 -0.89
CA GLU A 27 -17.82 -12.84 -0.68
C GLU A 27 -17.76 -12.22 0.72
N THR A 28 -17.48 -13.04 1.74
CA THR A 28 -17.32 -12.56 3.11
C THR A 28 -16.10 -11.67 3.26
N LEU A 29 -14.97 -12.05 2.65
CA LEU A 29 -13.75 -11.26 2.62
C LEU A 29 -13.99 -9.91 1.94
N TYR A 30 -14.66 -9.93 0.76
CA TYR A 30 -15.02 -8.71 0.03
C TYR A 30 -15.81 -7.75 0.92
N ARG A 31 -16.88 -8.21 1.56
CA ARG A 31 -17.71 -7.37 2.44
C ARG A 31 -16.94 -6.75 3.60
N GLN A 32 -15.93 -7.45 4.12
CA GLN A 32 -15.16 -6.96 5.26
C GLN A 32 -14.09 -5.92 4.90
N VAL A 33 -13.47 -6.03 3.72
CA VAL A 33 -12.29 -5.22 3.39
C VAL A 33 -12.50 -4.24 2.24
N SER A 34 -13.56 -4.38 1.43
CA SER A 34 -13.78 -3.54 0.24
C SER A 34 -13.81 -2.05 0.54
N GLY A 35 -14.46 -1.63 1.62
CA GLY A 35 -14.54 -0.22 2.00
C GLY A 35 -13.15 0.39 2.30
N ARG A 36 -12.30 -0.36 3.03
CA ARG A 36 -10.92 0.08 3.34
C ARG A 36 -10.06 0.13 2.08
N MET A 37 -10.19 -0.88 1.22
CA MET A 37 -9.45 -0.94 -0.06
C MET A 37 -9.92 0.14 -1.03
N PHE A 38 -11.25 0.36 -1.14
CA PHE A 38 -11.79 1.42 -1.98
C PHE A 38 -11.33 2.81 -1.54
N GLY A 39 -11.37 3.09 -0.23
CA GLY A 39 -10.88 4.36 0.32
C GLY A 39 -9.41 4.62 -0.06
N LEU A 40 -8.55 3.59 -0.03
CA LEU A 40 -7.18 3.70 -0.50
C LEU A 40 -7.11 3.98 -2.00
N CYS A 41 -7.85 3.22 -2.82
CA CYS A 41 -7.89 3.42 -4.27
C CYS A 41 -8.37 4.83 -4.64
N LEU A 42 -9.44 5.31 -3.99
CA LEU A 42 -10.02 6.63 -4.23
C LEU A 42 -9.04 7.76 -3.86
N LYS A 43 -8.35 7.61 -2.72
CA LYS A 43 -7.32 8.55 -2.29
C LYS A 43 -6.17 8.66 -3.30
N LEU A 44 -5.75 7.55 -3.88
CA LEU A 44 -4.65 7.51 -4.85
C LEU A 44 -5.09 7.97 -6.24
N ALA A 45 -6.28 7.53 -6.68
CA ALA A 45 -6.79 7.80 -8.03
C ALA A 45 -7.35 9.21 -8.19
N GLY A 46 -7.92 9.79 -7.12
CA GLY A 46 -8.61 11.07 -7.16
C GLY A 46 -9.93 11.06 -7.98
N GLN A 47 -10.32 9.91 -8.55
CA GLN A 47 -11.50 9.72 -9.41
C GLN A 47 -12.18 8.41 -9.07
N GLN A 48 -13.50 8.45 -8.91
CA GLN A 48 -14.27 7.28 -8.46
C GLN A 48 -14.19 6.11 -9.46
N GLU A 49 -14.37 6.36 -10.73
CA GLU A 49 -14.36 5.32 -11.79
C GLU A 49 -13.04 4.55 -11.80
N LEU A 50 -11.92 5.26 -11.69
CA LEU A 50 -10.60 4.63 -11.66
C LEU A 50 -10.35 3.85 -10.37
N ALA A 51 -10.91 4.33 -9.26
CA ALA A 51 -10.85 3.64 -7.98
C ALA A 51 -11.67 2.35 -7.97
N GLU A 52 -12.85 2.35 -8.61
CA GLU A 52 -13.71 1.18 -8.77
C GLU A 52 -13.04 0.13 -9.67
N GLU A 53 -12.45 0.54 -10.79
CA GLU A 53 -11.68 -0.34 -11.69
C GLU A 53 -10.50 -0.98 -10.93
N ALA A 54 -9.73 -0.16 -10.20
CA ALA A 54 -8.60 -0.63 -9.40
C ALA A 54 -9.02 -1.63 -8.32
N LEU A 55 -10.15 -1.38 -7.66
CA LEU A 55 -10.70 -2.26 -6.63
C LEU A 55 -11.10 -3.62 -7.23
N GLN A 56 -11.81 -3.61 -8.36
CA GLN A 56 -12.21 -4.83 -9.06
C GLN A 56 -10.99 -5.66 -9.45
N ASP A 57 -10.02 -5.05 -10.10
CA ASP A 57 -8.76 -5.69 -10.47
C ASP A 57 -8.01 -6.26 -9.27
N ALA A 58 -7.96 -5.52 -8.16
CA ALA A 58 -7.33 -5.98 -6.93
C ALA A 58 -8.01 -7.24 -6.38
N PHE A 59 -9.35 -7.30 -6.36
CA PHE A 59 -10.08 -8.48 -5.90
C PHE A 59 -9.93 -9.68 -6.83
N VAL A 60 -9.87 -9.47 -8.15
CA VAL A 60 -9.55 -10.53 -9.12
C VAL A 60 -8.16 -11.11 -8.82
N ARG A 61 -7.16 -10.26 -8.55
CA ARG A 61 -5.82 -10.71 -8.16
C ARG A 61 -5.80 -11.44 -6.84
N ILE A 62 -6.51 -10.95 -5.82
CA ILE A 62 -6.65 -11.63 -4.53
C ILE A 62 -7.22 -13.03 -4.72
N TRP A 63 -8.27 -13.17 -5.55
CA TRP A 63 -8.86 -14.47 -5.86
C TRP A 63 -7.87 -15.47 -6.47
N HIS A 64 -7.05 -15.00 -7.42
CA HIS A 64 -6.08 -15.86 -8.09
C HIS A 64 -4.81 -16.13 -7.28
N HIS A 65 -4.39 -15.19 -6.42
CA HIS A 65 -3.10 -15.25 -5.72
C HIS A 65 -3.21 -15.42 -4.20
N ALA A 66 -4.40 -15.74 -3.66
CA ALA A 66 -4.57 -15.95 -2.21
C ALA A 66 -3.65 -17.04 -1.66
N GLY A 67 -3.32 -18.06 -2.47
CA GLY A 67 -2.38 -19.13 -2.11
C GLY A 67 -0.91 -18.68 -1.98
N GLU A 68 -0.56 -17.53 -2.52
CA GLU A 68 0.80 -16.96 -2.42
C GLU A 68 0.99 -16.07 -1.18
N TYR A 69 -0.09 -15.87 -0.41
CA TYR A 69 0.00 -15.12 0.82
C TYR A 69 0.76 -15.91 1.90
N HIS A 70 1.74 -15.25 2.53
CA HIS A 70 2.52 -15.81 3.63
C HIS A 70 2.41 -14.90 4.85
N GLN A 71 1.90 -15.44 5.95
CA GLN A 71 1.72 -14.69 7.21
C GLN A 71 3.03 -14.08 7.74
N GLU A 72 4.16 -14.73 7.50
CA GLU A 72 5.49 -14.25 7.90
C GLU A 72 5.90 -12.93 7.21
N ARG A 73 5.26 -12.60 6.07
CA ARG A 73 5.55 -11.40 5.27
C ARG A 73 4.68 -10.20 5.63
N GLY A 74 3.73 -10.36 6.54
CA GLY A 74 2.88 -9.26 7.02
C GLY A 74 1.42 -9.64 7.19
N ALA A 75 0.65 -8.72 7.79
CA ALA A 75 -0.77 -8.92 8.06
C ALA A 75 -1.61 -9.09 6.79
N PRO A 76 -2.71 -9.89 6.81
CA PRO A 76 -3.56 -10.15 5.64
C PRO A 76 -4.09 -8.87 4.98
N LEU A 77 -4.56 -7.93 5.79
CA LEU A 77 -5.08 -6.66 5.29
C LEU A 77 -3.99 -5.84 4.59
N SER A 78 -2.78 -5.79 5.14
CA SER A 78 -1.66 -5.06 4.54
C SER A 78 -1.27 -5.65 3.19
N TRP A 79 -1.31 -6.98 3.04
CA TRP A 79 -1.08 -7.65 1.77
C TRP A 79 -2.14 -7.28 0.72
N MET A 80 -3.43 -7.30 1.08
CA MET A 80 -4.52 -6.92 0.19
C MET A 80 -4.46 -5.43 -0.18
N LEU A 81 -4.16 -4.55 0.77
CA LEU A 81 -3.99 -3.11 0.52
C LEU A 81 -2.81 -2.85 -0.42
N SER A 82 -1.72 -3.63 -0.33
CA SER A 82 -0.59 -3.50 -1.26
C SER A 82 -1.00 -3.86 -2.70
N ILE A 83 -1.81 -4.91 -2.88
CA ILE A 83 -2.34 -5.28 -4.20
C ILE A 83 -3.21 -4.14 -4.76
N ALA A 84 -4.16 -3.62 -3.96
CA ALA A 84 -5.03 -2.51 -4.37
C ALA A 84 -4.22 -1.28 -4.77
N ARG A 85 -3.20 -0.93 -3.96
CA ARG A 85 -2.30 0.17 -4.24
C ARG A 85 -1.57 0.01 -5.56
N TYR A 86 -0.90 -1.11 -5.77
CA TYR A 86 -0.16 -1.34 -7.02
C TYR A 86 -1.08 -1.30 -8.25
N ARG A 87 -2.28 -1.89 -8.15
CA ARG A 87 -3.24 -1.84 -9.26
C ARG A 87 -3.71 -0.42 -9.56
N THR A 88 -4.01 0.37 -8.53
CA THR A 88 -4.37 1.78 -8.71
C THR A 88 -3.27 2.55 -9.43
N LEU A 89 -2.02 2.36 -9.02
CA LEU A 89 -0.87 3.04 -9.64
C LEU A 89 -0.65 2.62 -11.09
N ASP A 90 -0.77 1.32 -11.38
CA ASP A 90 -0.66 0.82 -12.77
C ASP A 90 -1.72 1.46 -13.67
N LEU A 91 -2.97 1.59 -13.19
CA LEU A 91 -4.05 2.22 -13.95
C LEU A 91 -3.82 3.73 -14.16
N ILE A 92 -3.35 4.44 -13.12
CA ILE A 92 -2.99 5.87 -13.24
C ILE A 92 -1.91 6.05 -14.30
N ARG A 93 -0.85 5.24 -14.29
CA ARG A 93 0.23 5.30 -15.28
C ARG A 93 -0.28 4.98 -16.69
N ALA A 94 -1.04 3.92 -16.84
CA ALA A 94 -1.62 3.54 -18.13
C ALA A 94 -2.51 4.66 -18.71
N ARG A 95 -3.25 5.37 -17.85
CA ARG A 95 -4.09 6.50 -18.27
C ARG A 95 -3.26 7.71 -18.69
N LYS A 96 -2.18 8.05 -17.95
CA LYS A 96 -1.27 9.13 -18.32
C LYS A 96 -0.62 8.90 -19.69
N VAL A 97 -0.12 7.70 -19.92
CA VAL A 97 0.46 7.31 -21.21
C VAL A 97 -0.55 7.46 -22.34
N ARG A 98 -1.81 7.00 -22.15
CA ARG A 98 -2.88 7.13 -23.15
C ARG A 98 -3.27 8.58 -23.43
N GLN A 99 -3.14 9.49 -22.47
CA GLN A 99 -3.43 10.91 -22.60
C GLN A 99 -2.27 11.73 -23.19
N GLY A 100 -1.16 11.09 -23.58
CA GLY A 100 0.02 11.77 -24.13
C GLY A 100 0.76 12.67 -23.14
N ARG A 101 0.42 12.59 -21.85
CA ARG A 101 1.15 13.28 -20.78
C ARG A 101 2.33 12.41 -20.40
N GLY A 102 3.52 12.76 -20.87
CA GLY A 102 4.77 12.11 -20.47
C GLY A 102 5.01 12.20 -18.95
N ASP A 103 5.97 11.43 -18.46
CA ASP A 103 6.32 11.21 -17.03
C ASP A 103 6.58 12.47 -16.18
N ALA A 104 6.54 13.68 -16.76
CA ALA A 104 6.93 14.92 -16.09
C ALA A 104 5.89 15.49 -15.10
N ASP A 105 4.65 14.97 -15.07
CA ASP A 105 3.55 15.58 -14.30
C ASP A 105 3.10 14.66 -13.15
N LEU A 106 4.02 14.25 -12.29
CA LEU A 106 3.72 13.61 -11.00
C LEU A 106 3.28 14.63 -9.92
N ASP A 107 3.36 15.92 -10.23
CA ASP A 107 2.98 17.01 -9.31
C ASP A 107 1.46 17.14 -9.06
N GLY A 108 0.64 16.41 -9.82
CA GLY A 108 -0.82 16.43 -9.69
C GLY A 108 -1.42 15.40 -8.72
N LEU A 109 -0.62 14.61 -8.02
CA LEU A 109 -1.12 13.78 -6.92
C LEU A 109 -1.28 14.68 -5.70
N ALA A 110 -2.54 14.95 -5.34
CA ALA A 110 -2.95 15.89 -4.32
C ALA A 110 -2.01 15.90 -3.11
N ASP A 111 -1.50 17.10 -2.83
CA ASP A 111 -0.77 17.45 -1.61
C ASP A 111 -1.77 17.68 -0.46
N ASP A 112 -2.74 16.80 -0.35
CA ASP A 112 -3.59 16.74 0.84
C ASP A 112 -2.91 15.81 1.84
N GLY A 113 -2.31 16.42 2.84
CA GLY A 113 -1.86 15.74 4.04
C GLY A 113 -2.95 14.80 4.60
N PRO A 114 -2.65 13.98 5.60
CA PRO A 114 -3.53 12.91 6.06
C PRO A 114 -4.96 13.41 6.29
N GLY A 115 -5.92 12.83 5.57
CA GLY A 115 -7.35 13.17 5.68
C GLY A 115 -7.89 12.93 7.11
N PRO A 116 -9.09 13.46 7.44
CA PRO A 116 -9.66 13.33 8.79
C PRO A 116 -9.75 11.89 9.29
N MET A 117 -9.92 10.93 8.39
CA MET A 117 -10.02 9.51 8.70
C MET A 117 -8.63 8.87 8.92
N ASP A 118 -7.60 9.36 8.24
CA ASP A 118 -6.20 8.99 8.49
C ASP A 118 -5.72 9.53 9.84
N ARG A 119 -6.19 10.71 10.25
CA ARG A 119 -5.88 11.29 11.58
C ARG A 119 -6.43 10.44 12.72
N SER A 120 -7.59 9.81 12.56
CA SER A 120 -8.17 8.91 13.58
C SER A 120 -7.38 7.59 13.72
N LEU A 121 -6.91 7.02 12.62
CA LEU A 121 -6.04 5.84 12.62
C LEU A 121 -4.60 6.18 13.03
N MET A 122 -4.17 7.43 12.78
CA MET A 122 -2.85 7.94 13.14
C MET A 122 -2.73 8.32 14.62
N MET A 123 -3.80 8.62 15.34
CA MET A 123 -3.69 9.21 16.69
C MET A 123 -3.08 8.30 17.77
N SER A 124 -3.04 6.98 17.59
CA SER A 124 -2.36 6.07 18.54
C SER A 124 -1.05 5.47 18.04
N GLY A 125 -0.84 5.41 16.74
CA GLY A 125 0.40 4.87 16.13
C GLY A 125 1.29 5.92 15.45
N ALA A 126 0.78 7.13 15.22
CA ALA A 126 1.49 8.16 14.45
C ALA A 126 2.70 8.72 15.17
N SER A 127 2.65 8.86 16.50
CA SER A 127 3.78 9.36 17.26
C SER A 127 4.95 8.38 17.26
N ALA A 128 4.68 7.07 17.38
CA ALA A 128 5.70 6.03 17.33
C ALA A 128 6.31 5.91 15.91
N LEU A 129 5.49 5.90 14.86
CA LEU A 129 5.98 5.85 13.48
C LEU A 129 6.80 7.10 13.12
N SER A 130 6.34 8.28 13.54
CA SER A 130 7.05 9.55 13.30
C SER A 130 8.44 9.52 13.96
N GLY A 131 8.51 9.11 15.23
CA GLY A 131 9.78 8.96 15.92
C GLY A 131 10.71 7.94 15.26
N CYS A 132 10.16 6.79 14.83
CA CYS A 132 10.93 5.79 14.11
C CYS A 132 11.43 6.25 12.73
N LEU A 133 10.68 7.12 12.04
CA LEU A 133 11.11 7.73 10.79
C LEU A 133 12.24 8.73 10.99
N GLU A 134 12.27 9.43 12.13
CA GLU A 134 13.35 10.35 12.49
C GLU A 134 14.67 9.63 12.82
N GLU A 135 14.61 8.36 13.28
CA GLU A 135 15.79 7.53 13.51
C GLU A 135 16.47 7.06 12.20
N LEU A 136 15.79 7.16 11.04
CA LEU A 136 16.36 6.79 9.75
C LEU A 136 17.32 7.85 9.24
N SER A 137 18.33 7.42 8.43
CA SER A 137 19.06 8.38 7.62
C SER A 137 18.15 9.11 6.63
N GLU A 138 18.46 10.34 6.28
CA GLU A 138 17.70 11.17 5.33
C GLU A 138 17.40 10.40 4.05
N SER A 139 18.42 9.79 3.44
CA SER A 139 18.25 9.01 2.20
C SER A 139 17.31 7.80 2.35
N GLN A 140 17.33 7.12 3.51
CA GLN A 140 16.41 6.01 3.78
C GLN A 140 14.99 6.53 3.97
N ARG A 141 14.82 7.56 4.78
CA ARG A 141 13.52 8.17 5.05
C ARG A 141 12.89 8.69 3.75
N ASP A 142 13.61 9.50 3.00
CA ASP A 142 13.11 10.12 1.77
C ASP A 142 12.77 9.08 0.70
N SER A 143 13.62 8.06 0.50
CA SER A 143 13.32 6.99 -0.45
C SER A 143 12.04 6.21 -0.07
N ILE A 144 11.79 5.98 1.22
CA ILE A 144 10.57 5.32 1.71
C ILE A 144 9.37 6.26 1.53
N LEU A 145 9.47 7.52 1.93
CA LEU A 145 8.37 8.47 1.86
C LEU A 145 7.99 8.76 0.40
N LEU A 146 8.93 8.99 -0.48
CA LEU A 146 8.70 9.20 -1.91
C LEU A 146 8.07 7.95 -2.56
N SER A 147 8.58 6.75 -2.24
CA SER A 147 7.96 5.52 -2.72
C SER A 147 6.54 5.34 -2.21
N TYR A 148 6.27 5.73 -0.96
CA TYR A 148 4.96 5.54 -0.35
C TYR A 148 3.96 6.63 -0.76
N TYR A 149 4.29 7.91 -0.60
CA TYR A 149 3.36 9.02 -0.82
C TYR A 149 3.30 9.47 -2.28
N ARG A 150 4.44 9.54 -2.97
CA ARG A 150 4.50 9.90 -4.39
C ARG A 150 4.38 8.69 -5.32
N CYS A 151 4.34 7.49 -4.74
CA CYS A 151 4.14 6.25 -5.48
C CYS A 151 5.20 6.01 -6.58
N LEU A 152 6.41 6.54 -6.40
CA LEU A 152 7.49 6.37 -7.36
C LEU A 152 7.98 4.91 -7.37
N THR A 153 8.25 4.39 -8.57
CA THR A 153 8.98 3.13 -8.75
C THR A 153 10.43 3.29 -8.33
N HIS A 154 11.15 2.19 -8.21
CA HIS A 154 12.58 2.26 -7.89
C HIS A 154 13.39 2.95 -9.00
N GLU A 155 12.98 2.84 -10.27
CA GLU A 155 13.57 3.54 -11.41
C GLU A 155 13.31 5.05 -11.30
N GLU A 156 12.07 5.46 -11.08
CA GLU A 156 11.69 6.86 -10.90
C GLU A 156 12.38 7.50 -9.69
N LEU A 157 12.50 6.76 -8.58
CA LEU A 157 13.26 7.18 -7.41
C LEU A 157 14.76 7.36 -7.71
N ALA A 158 15.35 6.44 -8.49
CA ALA A 158 16.75 6.55 -8.90
C ALA A 158 17.01 7.84 -9.69
N VAL A 159 16.09 8.21 -10.57
CA VAL A 159 16.14 9.47 -11.32
C VAL A 159 15.93 10.66 -10.38
N ALA A 160 14.85 10.67 -9.59
CA ALA A 160 14.49 11.78 -8.70
C ALA A 160 15.56 12.08 -7.64
N MET A 161 16.22 11.03 -7.13
CA MET A 161 17.28 11.17 -6.12
C MET A 161 18.70 11.22 -6.73
N ALA A 162 18.83 11.24 -8.07
CA ALA A 162 20.10 11.20 -8.80
C ALA A 162 21.04 10.09 -8.28
N THR A 163 20.50 8.88 -8.02
CA THR A 163 21.20 7.81 -7.33
C THR A 163 20.98 6.47 -8.05
N PRO A 164 22.00 5.58 -8.13
CA PRO A 164 21.85 4.28 -8.77
C PRO A 164 20.70 3.45 -8.14
N ILE A 165 19.91 2.79 -8.98
CA ILE A 165 18.75 1.98 -8.57
C ILE A 165 19.08 0.93 -7.49
N GLY A 166 20.28 0.33 -7.55
CA GLY A 166 20.75 -0.63 -6.54
C GLY A 166 20.89 -0.01 -5.15
N THR A 167 21.33 1.26 -5.11
CA THR A 167 21.46 2.03 -3.88
C THR A 167 20.08 2.37 -3.31
N VAL A 168 19.15 2.83 -4.14
CA VAL A 168 17.76 3.13 -3.75
C VAL A 168 17.09 1.88 -3.17
N LYS A 169 17.16 0.74 -3.86
CA LYS A 169 16.65 -0.55 -3.35
C LYS A 169 17.25 -0.92 -2.00
N SER A 170 18.55 -0.66 -1.81
CA SER A 170 19.25 -0.92 -0.56
C SER A 170 18.79 0.02 0.58
N TRP A 171 18.57 1.30 0.29
CA TRP A 171 18.06 2.26 1.26
C TRP A 171 16.66 1.91 1.72
N ILE A 172 15.74 1.63 0.79
CA ILE A 172 14.36 1.22 1.10
C ILE A 172 14.37 -0.05 1.96
N ARG A 173 15.12 -1.09 1.54
CA ARG A 173 15.18 -2.35 2.28
C ARG A 173 15.72 -2.15 3.71
N ARG A 174 16.84 -1.45 3.87
CA ARG A 174 17.45 -1.20 5.20
C ARG A 174 16.58 -0.30 6.05
N GLY A 175 15.98 0.73 5.47
CA GLY A 175 15.07 1.63 6.17
C GLY A 175 13.80 0.91 6.67
N LEU A 176 13.17 0.08 5.84
CA LEU A 176 12.01 -0.73 6.27
C LEU A 176 12.37 -1.73 7.38
N MET A 177 13.57 -2.33 7.33
CA MET A 177 14.04 -3.21 8.41
C MET A 177 14.31 -2.45 9.71
N ALA A 178 14.81 -1.21 9.63
CA ALA A 178 15.02 -0.36 10.79
C ALA A 178 13.69 0.10 11.39
N LEU A 179 12.74 0.54 10.55
CA LEU A 179 11.38 0.89 10.98
C LEU A 179 10.69 -0.27 11.69
N LYS A 180 10.75 -1.48 11.11
CA LYS A 180 10.17 -2.67 11.74
C LYS A 180 10.74 -2.87 13.13
N ARG A 181 12.06 -2.87 13.29
CA ARG A 181 12.73 -3.04 14.60
C ARG A 181 12.38 -1.94 15.59
N CYS A 182 12.22 -0.70 15.13
CA CYS A 182 11.85 0.41 16.00
C CYS A 182 10.41 0.27 16.51
N LEU A 183 9.47 -0.09 15.62
CA LEU A 183 8.05 -0.25 15.96
C LEU A 183 7.75 -1.51 16.79
N GLU A 184 8.64 -2.48 16.83
CA GLU A 184 8.55 -3.71 17.63
C GLU A 184 9.18 -3.56 19.04
N ARG A 185 9.79 -2.40 19.36
CA ARG A 185 10.28 -2.07 20.72
C ARG A 185 9.13 -1.67 21.63
#